data_0b8063a572833c19be26bf41b9db0fb1
#
_entry.id   0b8063a572833c19be26bf41b9db0fb1
#
_cell.length_a   1.000
_cell.length_b   1.000
_cell.length_c   1.000
_cell.angle_alpha   90.00
_cell.angle_beta   90.00
_cell.angle_gamma   90.00
#
_symmetry.space_group_name_H-M   'P 1'
#
loop_
_entity.id
_entity.type
_entity.pdbx_description
1 polymer ?
#
loop_
_entity_poly.entity_id
_entity_poly.type
_entity_poly.pdbx_seq_one_letter_code
_entity_poly.pdbx_strand_id
1 'polypeptide(L)'
;MIRGFFLILIVFLFACSKENRAYNKLDGIWEVTQARIVDGQEFTFYDESPTGTIEFQSNTKVCTATFAFSYENLSEVPLIIYDTLDYNSATFVLNNKGEQLEIIKGGFGNLSDKFRIIVLTKDALVIEYYDYLNYKLKRFTLRKK
;
A
#
# COMPACT_ATOMS: atom_id res chain seq x y z
N MET A 1 16.52 -24.54 33.35
CA MET A 1 16.38 -23.15 32.83
C MET A 1 16.86 -22.96 31.39
N ILE A 2 17.76 -23.76 30.83
CA ILE A 2 18.31 -23.58 29.45
C ILE A 2 17.31 -23.89 28.33
N ARG A 3 16.35 -24.80 28.55
CA ARG A 3 15.34 -25.17 27.51
C ARG A 3 14.34 -24.10 27.14
N GLY A 4 13.98 -23.22 28.10
CA GLY A 4 13.05 -22.11 27.84
C GLY A 4 13.67 -20.97 27.02
N PHE A 5 14.97 -20.73 27.19
CA PHE A 5 15.68 -19.68 26.47
C PHE A 5 15.84 -19.99 24.96
N PHE A 6 16.00 -21.28 24.63
CA PHE A 6 16.14 -21.75 23.25
C PHE A 6 14.84 -21.60 22.46
N LEU A 7 13.68 -21.83 23.09
CA LEU A 7 12.37 -21.68 22.46
C LEU A 7 12.06 -20.22 22.14
N ILE A 8 12.40 -19.28 23.04
CA ILE A 8 12.21 -17.85 22.83
C ILE A 8 13.09 -17.34 21.68
N LEU A 9 14.34 -17.79 21.60
CA LEU A 9 15.27 -17.41 20.54
C LEU A 9 14.78 -17.86 19.15
N ILE A 10 14.21 -19.06 19.04
CA ILE A 10 13.64 -19.58 17.79
C ILE A 10 12.46 -18.73 17.31
N VAL A 11 11.58 -18.31 18.21
CA VAL A 11 10.42 -17.47 17.87
C VAL A 11 10.86 -16.10 17.30
N PHE A 12 11.90 -15.51 17.86
CA PHE A 12 12.45 -14.25 17.33
C PHE A 12 13.07 -14.40 15.94
N LEU A 13 13.75 -15.50 15.66
CA LEU A 13 14.33 -15.76 14.34
C LEU A 13 13.24 -15.93 13.25
N PHE A 14 12.11 -16.54 13.58
CA PHE A 14 11.00 -16.69 12.65
C PHE A 14 10.25 -15.38 12.39
N ALA A 15 10.11 -14.51 13.38
CA ALA A 15 9.47 -13.21 13.22
C ALA A 15 10.29 -12.29 12.28
N CYS A 16 11.60 -12.21 12.47
CA CYS A 16 12.50 -11.44 11.62
C CYS A 16 12.49 -11.96 10.17
N SER A 17 12.39 -13.29 9.97
CA SER A 17 12.35 -13.88 8.63
C SER A 17 11.07 -13.58 7.84
N LYS A 18 9.92 -13.37 8.51
CA LYS A 18 8.64 -13.08 7.87
C LYS A 18 8.59 -11.65 7.33
N GLU A 19 9.06 -10.70 8.12
CA GLU A 19 9.14 -9.30 7.75
C GLU A 19 10.11 -9.09 6.56
N ASN A 20 11.31 -9.65 6.64
CA ASN A 20 12.27 -9.59 5.53
C ASN A 20 11.74 -10.19 4.23
N ARG A 21 10.96 -11.27 4.31
CA ARG A 21 10.29 -11.84 3.13
C ARG A 21 9.25 -10.88 2.56
N ALA A 22 8.54 -10.15 3.39
CA ALA A 22 7.56 -9.16 2.93
C ALA A 22 8.25 -7.99 2.21
N TYR A 23 9.36 -7.46 2.77
CA TYR A 23 10.17 -6.45 2.09
C TYR A 23 10.70 -6.93 0.74
N ASN A 24 11.24 -8.15 0.67
CA ASN A 24 11.74 -8.73 -0.59
C ASN A 24 10.64 -8.93 -1.65
N LYS A 25 9.43 -9.24 -1.23
CA LYS A 25 8.28 -9.35 -2.15
C LYS A 25 7.86 -7.98 -2.65
N LEU A 26 7.83 -6.98 -1.77
CA LEU A 26 7.41 -5.62 -2.09
C LEU A 26 8.42 -4.91 -3.01
N ASP A 27 9.71 -5.24 -2.90
CA ASP A 27 10.79 -4.61 -3.67
C ASP A 27 10.54 -4.62 -5.18
N GLY A 28 10.79 -3.48 -5.84
CA GLY A 28 10.69 -3.31 -7.30
C GLY A 28 9.55 -2.41 -7.75
N ILE A 29 9.27 -2.43 -9.06
CA ILE A 29 8.29 -1.57 -9.71
C ILE A 29 6.97 -2.30 -9.86
N TRP A 30 5.90 -1.62 -9.47
CA TRP A 30 4.53 -2.11 -9.54
C TRP A 30 3.69 -1.19 -10.40
N GLU A 31 2.99 -1.75 -11.36
CA GLU A 31 2.03 -1.06 -12.22
C GLU A 31 0.63 -1.17 -11.62
N VAL A 32 -0.05 -0.04 -11.48
CA VAL A 32 -1.44 -0.01 -11.03
C VAL A 32 -2.33 -0.52 -12.17
N THR A 33 -3.08 -1.57 -11.92
CA THR A 33 -3.94 -2.21 -12.93
C THR A 33 -5.42 -1.97 -12.68
N GLN A 34 -5.79 -1.64 -11.45
CA GLN A 34 -7.17 -1.35 -11.09
C GLN A 34 -7.22 -0.46 -9.85
N ALA A 35 -8.11 0.53 -9.86
CA ALA A 35 -8.50 1.30 -8.70
C ALA A 35 -9.99 1.09 -8.40
N ARG A 36 -10.32 0.88 -7.13
CA ARG A 36 -11.71 0.73 -6.66
C ARG A 36 -11.94 1.68 -5.50
N ILE A 37 -13.07 2.34 -5.50
CA ILE A 37 -13.49 3.23 -4.43
C ILE A 37 -14.77 2.71 -3.83
N VAL A 38 -14.78 2.63 -2.51
CA VAL A 38 -15.93 2.24 -1.71
C VAL A 38 -16.51 3.49 -1.08
N ASP A 39 -17.76 3.77 -1.38
CA ASP A 39 -18.55 4.79 -0.73
C ASP A 39 -19.70 4.08 0.03
N GLY A 40 -19.59 4.04 1.35
CA GLY A 40 -20.50 3.26 2.17
C GLY A 40 -20.17 1.76 2.23
N GLN A 41 -21.17 0.89 2.09
CA GLN A 41 -21.01 -0.56 2.24
C GLN A 41 -20.73 -1.31 0.93
N GLU A 42 -20.88 -0.67 -0.21
CA GLU A 42 -20.69 -1.29 -1.52
C GLU A 42 -19.62 -0.58 -2.33
N PHE A 43 -18.91 -1.35 -3.19
CA PHE A 43 -17.98 -0.76 -4.15
C PHE A 43 -18.76 0.01 -5.21
N THR A 44 -18.67 1.32 -5.15
CA THR A 44 -19.48 2.21 -5.99
C THR A 44 -18.81 2.57 -7.30
N PHE A 45 -17.48 2.37 -7.40
CA PHE A 45 -16.77 2.76 -8.61
C PHE A 45 -15.52 1.93 -8.90
N TYR A 46 -15.26 1.71 -10.19
CA TYR A 46 -14.07 1.05 -10.72
C TYR A 46 -13.37 1.95 -11.73
N ASP A 47 -12.09 2.19 -11.54
CA ASP A 47 -11.23 2.58 -12.65
C ASP A 47 -10.49 1.33 -13.14
N GLU A 48 -10.81 0.90 -14.36
CA GLU A 48 -10.18 -0.25 -15.01
C GLU A 48 -8.92 0.15 -15.79
N SER A 49 -8.65 1.45 -15.86
CA SER A 49 -7.53 2.00 -16.62
C SER A 49 -6.74 3.05 -15.85
N PRO A 50 -6.42 2.81 -14.55
CA PRO A 50 -5.53 3.69 -13.84
C PRO A 50 -4.15 3.66 -14.50
N THR A 51 -3.44 4.78 -14.47
CA THR A 51 -2.12 4.90 -15.08
C THR A 51 -1.06 5.18 -14.04
N GLY A 52 0.12 4.63 -14.24
CA GLY A 52 1.27 4.93 -13.42
C GLY A 52 1.84 3.74 -12.67
N THR A 53 2.83 4.03 -11.86
CA THR A 53 3.62 3.02 -11.14
C THR A 53 3.95 3.47 -9.73
N ILE A 54 4.23 2.50 -8.89
CA ILE A 54 4.88 2.69 -7.61
C ILE A 54 6.13 1.82 -7.54
N GLU A 55 7.26 2.40 -7.15
CA GLU A 55 8.52 1.70 -6.95
C GLU A 55 8.86 1.66 -5.47
N PHE A 56 9.19 0.48 -4.98
CA PHE A 56 9.70 0.27 -3.63
C PHE A 56 11.14 -0.23 -3.71
N GLN A 57 12.04 0.45 -3.02
CA GLN A 57 13.43 0.05 -2.86
C GLN A 57 13.64 -0.45 -1.43
N SER A 58 13.59 -1.75 -1.24
CA SER A 58 13.58 -2.36 0.10
C SER A 58 14.87 -2.16 0.89
N ASN A 59 16.01 -2.01 0.21
CA ASN A 59 17.32 -1.77 0.80
C ASN A 59 17.46 -0.36 1.38
N THR A 60 16.93 0.65 0.72
CA THR A 60 16.97 2.06 1.13
C THR A 60 15.72 2.50 1.89
N LYS A 61 14.65 1.69 1.85
CA LYS A 61 13.32 2.02 2.36
C LYS A 61 12.71 3.25 1.67
N VAL A 62 13.06 3.47 0.41
CA VAL A 62 12.52 4.57 -0.40
C VAL A 62 11.39 4.08 -1.28
N CYS A 63 10.35 4.91 -1.38
CA CYS A 63 9.21 4.72 -2.25
C CYS A 63 9.06 5.92 -3.17
N THR A 64 8.91 5.65 -4.45
CA THR A 64 8.56 6.68 -5.45
C THR A 64 7.32 6.21 -6.18
N ALA A 65 6.29 7.04 -6.23
CA ALA A 65 5.06 6.70 -6.92
C ALA A 65 4.50 7.91 -7.64
N THR A 66 4.00 7.66 -8.82
CA THR A 66 3.14 8.58 -9.55
C THR A 66 2.09 7.73 -10.24
N PHE A 67 0.88 7.71 -9.72
CA PHE A 67 -0.22 7.08 -10.42
C PHE A 67 -1.51 7.89 -10.27
N ALA A 68 -2.28 7.91 -11.35
CA ALA A 68 -3.54 8.62 -11.46
C ALA A 68 -4.68 7.64 -11.67
N PHE A 69 -5.81 7.95 -11.11
CA PHE A 69 -7.05 7.21 -11.29
C PHE A 69 -8.22 8.18 -11.30
N SER A 70 -9.32 7.77 -11.92
CA SER A 70 -10.54 8.54 -11.92
C SER A 70 -11.66 7.78 -11.24
N TYR A 71 -12.63 8.51 -10.73
CA TYR A 71 -13.85 7.92 -10.21
C TYR A 71 -15.04 8.84 -10.43
N GLU A 72 -16.20 8.26 -10.59
CA GLU A 72 -17.45 9.00 -10.72
C GLU A 72 -18.06 9.23 -9.33
N ASN A 73 -18.38 10.47 -9.03
CA ASN A 73 -19.15 10.79 -7.84
C ASN A 73 -20.64 10.77 -8.22
N LEU A 74 -21.37 9.80 -7.72
CA LEU A 74 -22.79 9.57 -8.01
C LEU A 74 -23.73 10.51 -7.22
N SER A 75 -23.21 11.53 -6.52
CA SER A 75 -24.06 12.55 -5.94
C SER A 75 -24.71 13.39 -7.04
N GLU A 76 -25.95 13.71 -6.94
CA GLU A 76 -26.92 14.50 -7.76
C GLU A 76 -26.53 14.90 -9.19
N VAL A 77 -25.25 15.08 -9.50
CA VAL A 77 -24.70 15.31 -10.85
C VAL A 77 -23.48 14.40 -11.02
N PRO A 78 -23.48 13.50 -12.02
CA PRO A 78 -22.33 12.65 -12.27
C PRO A 78 -21.11 13.52 -12.61
N LEU A 79 -20.16 13.57 -11.69
CA LEU A 79 -18.90 14.27 -11.83
C LEU A 79 -17.75 13.26 -11.80
N ILE A 80 -16.95 13.25 -12.86
CA ILE A 80 -15.72 12.47 -12.88
C ILE A 80 -14.68 13.22 -12.08
N ILE A 81 -14.21 12.60 -10.99
CA ILE A 81 -13.13 13.12 -10.15
C ILE A 81 -11.84 12.42 -10.56
N TYR A 82 -10.82 13.21 -10.84
CA TYR A 82 -9.47 12.71 -11.07
C TYR A 82 -8.66 12.88 -9.78
N ASP A 83 -8.00 11.79 -9.38
CA ASP A 83 -7.19 11.77 -8.17
C ASP A 83 -5.82 11.17 -8.47
N THR A 84 -4.81 11.58 -7.72
CA THR A 84 -3.44 11.12 -7.90
C THR A 84 -2.83 10.74 -6.57
N LEU A 85 -2.01 9.68 -6.59
CA LEU A 85 -1.07 9.39 -5.52
C LEU A 85 0.33 9.70 -6.03
N ASP A 86 0.98 10.68 -5.40
CA ASP A 86 2.32 11.13 -5.77
C ASP A 86 3.23 11.08 -4.55
N TYR A 87 4.30 10.29 -4.67
CA TYR A 87 5.35 10.16 -3.66
C TYR A 87 6.70 10.41 -4.32
N ASN A 88 7.31 11.53 -3.99
CA ASN A 88 8.66 11.86 -4.47
C ASN A 88 9.68 11.46 -3.39
N SER A 89 10.27 10.28 -3.56
CA SER A 89 11.30 9.76 -2.64
C SER A 89 10.85 9.73 -1.16
N ALA A 90 9.63 9.28 -0.93
CA ALA A 90 9.11 9.04 0.41
C ALA A 90 9.80 7.84 1.07
N THR A 91 9.84 7.77 2.37
CA THR A 91 10.26 6.56 3.07
C THR A 91 9.07 5.65 3.34
N PHE A 92 9.31 4.33 3.38
CA PHE A 92 8.25 3.39 3.72
C PHE A 92 8.68 2.39 4.79
N VAL A 93 7.72 1.94 5.55
CA VAL A 93 7.89 0.92 6.59
C VAL A 93 6.77 -0.12 6.47
N LEU A 94 7.14 -1.38 6.62
CA LEU A 94 6.18 -2.46 6.81
C LEU A 94 5.99 -2.71 8.30
N ASN A 95 4.77 -2.60 8.76
CA ASN A 95 4.35 -2.84 10.13
C ASN A 95 3.51 -4.11 10.23
N ASN A 96 3.25 -4.54 11.44
CA ASN A 96 2.34 -5.65 11.71
C ASN A 96 2.67 -6.93 10.92
N LYS A 97 3.95 -7.31 10.93
CA LYS A 97 4.48 -8.50 10.21
C LYS A 97 4.26 -8.45 8.69
N GLY A 98 4.23 -7.25 8.11
CA GLY A 98 4.04 -7.04 6.67
C GLY A 98 2.58 -6.98 6.23
N GLU A 99 1.64 -6.74 7.14
CA GLU A 99 0.21 -6.55 6.84
C GLU A 99 -0.17 -5.08 6.66
N GLN A 100 0.71 -4.17 7.09
CA GLN A 100 0.53 -2.73 6.94
C GLN A 100 1.75 -2.12 6.26
N LEU A 101 1.48 -1.25 5.30
CA LEU A 101 2.47 -0.41 4.62
C LEU A 101 2.21 1.04 5.03
N GLU A 102 3.20 1.68 5.61
CA GLU A 102 3.15 3.10 5.92
C GLU A 102 4.15 3.84 5.02
N ILE A 103 3.66 4.81 4.25
CA ILE A 103 4.48 5.67 3.40
C ILE A 103 4.55 7.04 4.05
N ILE A 104 5.75 7.43 4.44
CA ILE A 104 6.03 8.66 5.19
C ILE A 104 6.52 9.70 4.20
N LYS A 105 5.69 10.72 3.97
CA LYS A 105 6.01 11.86 3.13
C LYS A 105 7.00 12.76 3.87
N GLY A 106 8.12 13.08 3.24
CA GLY A 106 9.05 14.05 3.80
C GLY A 106 8.42 15.44 3.90
N GLY A 107 8.87 16.26 4.86
CA GLY A 107 8.43 17.64 5.03
C GLY A 107 7.97 17.96 6.46
N PHE A 108 7.49 19.17 6.67
CA PHE A 108 6.97 19.62 7.96
C PHE A 108 5.69 18.86 8.31
N GLY A 109 5.73 18.09 9.40
CA GLY A 109 4.55 17.44 9.95
C GLY A 109 4.51 15.92 9.83
N ASN A 110 5.51 15.25 9.25
CA ASN A 110 5.59 13.78 9.14
C ASN A 110 4.28 13.13 8.70
N LEU A 111 3.64 13.68 7.68
CA LEU A 111 2.42 13.12 7.12
C LEU A 111 2.71 11.73 6.58
N SER A 112 1.91 10.76 6.98
CA SER A 112 2.02 9.39 6.48
C SER A 112 0.70 8.89 5.95
N ASP A 113 0.77 8.14 4.86
CA ASP A 113 -0.36 7.37 4.34
C ASP A 113 -0.22 5.91 4.80
N LYS A 114 -1.28 5.38 5.39
CA LYS A 114 -1.31 4.02 5.91
C LYS A 114 -2.19 3.14 5.05
N PHE A 115 -1.57 2.12 4.48
CA PHE A 115 -2.24 1.12 3.66
C PHE A 115 -2.33 -0.20 4.41
N ARG A 116 -3.45 -0.86 4.29
CA ARG A 116 -3.57 -2.28 4.63
C ARG A 116 -3.16 -3.12 3.42
N ILE A 117 -2.29 -4.07 3.61
CA ILE A 117 -1.92 -5.03 2.58
C ILE A 117 -2.90 -6.20 2.64
N ILE A 118 -3.67 -6.38 1.57
CA ILE A 118 -4.65 -7.46 1.44
C ILE A 118 -4.02 -8.68 0.77
N VAL A 119 -3.18 -8.42 -0.25
CA VAL A 119 -2.43 -9.46 -0.97
C VAL A 119 -1.01 -8.95 -1.19
N LEU A 120 -0.03 -9.79 -0.91
CA LEU A 120 1.36 -9.56 -1.28
C LEU A 120 1.99 -10.90 -1.69
N THR A 121 2.07 -11.10 -2.99
CA THR A 121 2.76 -12.23 -3.60
C THR A 121 4.02 -11.75 -4.33
N LYS A 122 4.63 -12.60 -5.13
CA LYS A 122 5.76 -12.22 -5.97
C LYS A 122 5.35 -11.27 -7.10
N ASP A 123 4.13 -11.41 -7.62
CA ASP A 123 3.68 -10.74 -8.84
C ASP A 123 2.42 -9.89 -8.65
N ALA A 124 1.76 -9.97 -7.49
CA ALA A 124 0.53 -9.26 -7.19
C ALA A 124 0.58 -8.57 -5.83
N LEU A 125 0.13 -7.31 -5.81
CA LEU A 125 -0.03 -6.50 -4.62
C LEU A 125 -1.44 -5.90 -4.63
N VAL A 126 -2.17 -6.06 -3.53
CA VAL A 126 -3.45 -5.37 -3.30
C VAL A 126 -3.35 -4.60 -2.00
N ILE A 127 -3.53 -3.30 -2.09
CA ILE A 127 -3.47 -2.38 -0.95
C ILE A 127 -4.76 -1.60 -0.82
N GLU A 128 -5.12 -1.29 0.42
CA GLU A 128 -6.25 -0.45 0.76
C GLU A 128 -5.80 0.76 1.57
N TYR A 129 -6.34 1.90 1.22
CA TYR A 129 -6.15 3.18 1.89
C TYR A 129 -7.49 3.78 2.28
N TYR A 130 -7.63 4.19 3.55
CA TYR A 130 -8.81 4.92 4.00
C TYR A 130 -8.53 6.42 3.94
N ASP A 131 -9.24 7.11 3.06
CA ASP A 131 -9.19 8.55 2.93
C ASP A 131 -10.12 9.19 3.96
N TYR A 132 -9.54 9.66 5.06
CA TYR A 132 -10.30 10.28 6.16
C TYR A 132 -10.93 11.61 5.78
N LEU A 133 -10.41 12.31 4.78
CA LEU A 133 -10.95 13.60 4.35
C LEU A 133 -12.25 13.43 3.56
N ASN A 134 -12.31 12.37 2.75
CA ASN A 134 -13.46 12.09 1.90
C ASN A 134 -14.30 10.91 2.39
N TYR A 135 -13.94 10.28 3.51
CA TYR A 135 -14.61 9.10 4.09
C TYR A 135 -14.73 7.93 3.10
N LYS A 136 -13.73 7.74 2.25
CA LYS A 136 -13.71 6.72 1.20
C LYS A 136 -12.60 5.71 1.42
N LEU A 137 -12.91 4.43 1.19
CA LEU A 137 -11.93 3.37 1.12
C LEU A 137 -11.48 3.22 -0.33
N LYS A 138 -10.19 3.40 -0.58
CA LYS A 138 -9.57 3.23 -1.89
C LYS A 138 -8.79 1.92 -1.89
N ARG A 139 -9.06 1.05 -2.86
CA ARG A 139 -8.34 -0.22 -3.06
C ARG A 139 -7.63 -0.20 -4.40
N PHE A 140 -6.35 -0.49 -4.39
CA PHE A 140 -5.52 -0.56 -5.58
C PHE A 140 -5.02 -1.98 -5.79
N THR A 141 -5.16 -2.47 -7.03
CA THR A 141 -4.58 -3.72 -7.48
C THR A 141 -3.39 -3.39 -8.36
N LEU A 142 -2.24 -3.99 -8.04
CA LEU A 142 -0.99 -3.74 -8.72
C LEU A 142 -0.36 -5.06 -9.16
N ARG A 143 0.33 -5.00 -10.28
CA ARG A 143 1.11 -6.10 -10.85
C ARG A 143 2.57 -5.69 -10.93
N LYS A 144 3.46 -6.60 -10.62
CA LYS A 144 4.90 -6.37 -10.74
C LYS A 144 5.32 -6.29 -12.20
N LYS A 145 6.15 -5.31 -12.54
CA LYS A 145 6.79 -5.16 -13.86
C LYS A 145 8.00 -6.07 -14.02
#